data_6d4a2beab68bf9ffafe4acc01bb649fe
#
_entry.id   6d4a2beab68bf9ffafe4acc01bb649fe
#
_cell.length_a   1.000
_cell.length_b   1.000
_cell.length_c   1.000
_cell.angle_alpha   90.00
_cell.angle_beta   90.00
_cell.angle_gamma   90.00
#
_symmetry.space_group_name_H-M   'P 1'
#
loop_
_entity.id
_entity.type
_entity.pdbx_description
1 polymer ?
#
loop_
_entity_poly.entity_id
_entity_poly.type
_entity_poly.pdbx_seq_one_letter_code
_entity_poly.pdbx_strand_id
1 'polypeptide(L)'
;MKYKCVTDADVAIHCGDLTEESKLREFRTTLQALQSVRAPLKLVIAGNHDFTLDVPAFKRKLSAIEPPLDHALVKREYGSFGEARALLESEEAKAAGIHLLDEGTYTFQLANGSTLTVFSSPYTCSLSADWGFQYRPDEEHEWPLQPGTDVAITHSPPLGVLDRTDDGKRAGSPSLFAAVASARPQVHCFGHIHESWGARKVHWREEVADGGRPTHFTSIDNDRSRVIENLARVTVKATDTAETKREKETRITAYTANGHCSAAGGHDIQAGAQTLFINAAIEGSEEGMQQYPWLVDIELPRTVVTSVSDKERPSKKRKRASERSLVR
;
A
#
# COMPACT_ATOMS: atom_id res chain seq x y z
N MET A 1 -11.82 14.99 -0.65
CA MET A 1 -11.87 13.90 -1.65
C MET A 1 -13.09 14.08 -2.53
N LYS A 2 -12.91 14.32 -3.84
CA LYS A 2 -14.01 14.59 -4.79
C LYS A 2 -14.51 13.33 -5.53
N TYR A 3 -13.81 12.21 -5.41
CA TYR A 3 -14.20 10.99 -6.10
C TYR A 3 -15.05 10.09 -5.22
N LYS A 4 -16.21 9.75 -5.76
CA LYS A 4 -17.05 8.68 -5.24
C LYS A 4 -16.56 7.41 -5.95
N CYS A 5 -15.67 6.63 -5.32
CA CYS A 5 -15.36 5.30 -5.83
C CYS A 5 -16.66 4.47 -5.78
N VAL A 6 -17.24 4.21 -6.93
CA VAL A 6 -18.51 3.48 -7.06
C VAL A 6 -18.31 1.99 -7.31
N THR A 7 -17.07 1.54 -7.39
CA THR A 7 -16.71 0.15 -7.67
C THR A 7 -16.58 -0.62 -6.36
N ASP A 8 -17.16 -1.82 -6.31
CA ASP A 8 -16.98 -2.75 -5.20
C ASP A 8 -15.61 -3.44 -5.34
N ALA A 9 -14.91 -3.60 -4.22
CA ALA A 9 -13.66 -4.34 -4.15
C ALA A 9 -13.61 -5.16 -2.85
N ASP A 10 -12.86 -6.27 -2.84
CA ASP A 10 -12.63 -7.04 -1.62
C ASP A 10 -11.75 -6.26 -0.62
N VAL A 11 -10.80 -5.51 -1.14
CA VAL A 11 -9.81 -4.74 -0.37
C VAL A 11 -9.63 -3.35 -0.98
N ALA A 12 -9.62 -2.31 -0.16
CA ALA A 12 -9.17 -0.98 -0.54
C ALA A 12 -7.83 -0.68 0.14
N ILE A 13 -6.92 -0.01 -0.56
CA ILE A 13 -5.58 0.32 -0.08
C ILE A 13 -5.37 1.82 -0.18
N HIS A 14 -4.82 2.43 0.89
CA HIS A 14 -4.37 3.82 0.91
C HIS A 14 -2.89 3.89 1.28
N CYS A 15 -2.08 4.45 0.39
CA CYS A 15 -0.62 4.40 0.47
C CYS A 15 0.01 5.61 1.23
N GLY A 16 -0.68 6.17 2.21
CA GLY A 16 -0.17 7.27 3.04
C GLY A 16 -0.58 8.66 2.57
N ASP A 17 -0.11 9.68 3.30
CA ASP A 17 -0.53 11.08 3.17
C ASP A 17 -2.06 11.21 3.28
N LEU A 18 -2.57 10.77 4.44
CA LEU A 18 -3.97 10.87 4.83
C LEU A 18 -4.41 12.32 5.02
N THR A 19 -3.43 13.18 5.25
CA THR A 19 -3.58 14.59 5.58
C THR A 19 -2.56 15.42 4.79
N GLU A 20 -2.79 16.72 4.69
CA GLU A 20 -1.84 17.67 4.13
C GLU A 20 -0.91 18.22 5.22
N GLU A 21 -1.46 18.56 6.38
CA GLU A 21 -0.76 19.20 7.48
C GLU A 21 -0.89 18.44 8.81
N SER A 22 -1.29 17.17 8.79
CA SER A 22 -1.45 16.32 9.98
C SER A 22 -2.45 16.81 11.03
N LYS A 23 -3.43 17.66 10.64
CA LYS A 23 -4.43 18.21 11.55
C LYS A 23 -5.54 17.20 11.84
N LEU A 24 -6.04 17.18 13.07
CA LEU A 24 -7.13 16.27 13.46
C LEU A 24 -8.38 16.38 12.58
N ARG A 25 -8.71 17.60 12.11
CA ARG A 25 -9.84 17.82 11.20
C ARG A 25 -9.64 17.09 9.86
N GLU A 26 -8.40 17.03 9.36
CA GLU A 26 -8.06 16.37 8.10
C GLU A 26 -8.22 14.85 8.25
N PHE A 27 -7.70 14.27 9.35
CA PHE A 27 -7.91 12.85 9.66
C PHE A 27 -9.39 12.47 9.74
N ARG A 28 -10.24 13.33 10.36
CA ARG A 28 -11.69 13.09 10.39
C ARG A 28 -12.30 13.10 9.00
N THR A 29 -11.86 14.02 8.15
CA THR A 29 -12.34 14.11 6.75
C THR A 29 -11.93 12.87 5.96
N THR A 30 -10.68 12.43 6.10
CA THR A 30 -10.18 11.23 5.43
C THR A 30 -10.87 9.97 5.97
N LEU A 31 -11.11 9.87 7.29
CA LEU A 31 -11.88 8.78 7.88
C LEU A 31 -13.28 8.68 7.27
N GLN A 32 -14.00 9.79 7.15
CA GLN A 32 -15.32 9.84 6.50
C GLN A 32 -15.25 9.41 5.02
N ALA A 33 -14.20 9.83 4.31
CA ALA A 33 -13.99 9.42 2.93
C ALA A 33 -13.75 7.91 2.82
N LEU A 34 -12.89 7.35 3.67
CA LEU A 34 -12.60 5.91 3.73
C LEU A 34 -13.84 5.08 4.10
N GLN A 35 -14.68 5.57 5.01
CA GLN A 35 -15.95 4.92 5.35
C GLN A 35 -16.87 4.80 4.13
N SER A 36 -16.82 5.75 3.21
CA SER A 36 -17.65 5.75 1.99
C SER A 36 -17.15 4.78 0.91
N VAL A 37 -15.91 4.27 1.02
CA VAL A 37 -15.34 3.30 0.07
C VAL A 37 -16.01 1.94 0.24
N ARG A 38 -16.48 1.36 -0.88
CA ARG A 38 -17.17 0.08 -0.92
C ARG A 38 -16.20 -1.09 -0.96
N ALA A 39 -15.56 -1.35 0.17
CA ALA A 39 -14.69 -2.49 0.40
C ALA A 39 -14.86 -2.94 1.87
N PRO A 40 -15.01 -4.24 2.16
CA PRO A 40 -15.10 -4.73 3.53
C PRO A 40 -13.80 -4.58 4.31
N LEU A 41 -12.65 -4.65 3.64
CA LEU A 41 -11.33 -4.46 4.23
C LEU A 41 -10.65 -3.22 3.63
N LYS A 42 -10.20 -2.31 4.49
CA LYS A 42 -9.50 -1.09 4.08
C LYS A 42 -8.17 -1.00 4.80
N LEU A 43 -7.08 -1.18 4.05
CA LEU A 43 -5.71 -1.14 4.54
C LEU A 43 -5.14 0.24 4.31
N VAL A 44 -4.68 0.88 5.38
CA VAL A 44 -4.24 2.26 5.38
C VAL A 44 -2.87 2.34 6.04
N ILE A 45 -1.93 3.04 5.43
CA ILE A 45 -0.66 3.40 6.05
C ILE A 45 -0.57 4.91 6.22
N ALA A 46 0.33 5.36 7.07
CA ALA A 46 0.71 6.77 7.14
C ALA A 46 1.65 7.15 5.97
N GLY A 47 1.76 8.44 5.68
CA GLY A 47 2.80 9.04 4.86
C GLY A 47 3.59 10.09 5.63
N ASN A 48 4.48 10.80 4.96
CA ASN A 48 5.30 11.80 5.63
C ASN A 48 4.49 13.01 6.11
N HIS A 49 3.41 13.37 5.44
CA HIS A 49 2.52 14.43 5.88
C HIS A 49 1.76 14.10 7.18
N ASP A 50 1.63 12.83 7.54
CA ASP A 50 0.89 12.35 8.71
C ASP A 50 1.77 12.34 9.99
N PHE A 51 2.58 13.39 10.19
CA PHE A 51 3.62 13.42 11.25
C PHE A 51 3.07 13.30 12.68
N THR A 52 1.79 13.58 12.93
CA THR A 52 1.17 13.37 14.26
C THR A 52 0.95 11.89 14.59
N LEU A 53 0.99 11.00 13.58
CA LEU A 53 1.03 9.55 13.76
C LEU A 53 2.44 9.05 14.15
N ASP A 54 3.49 9.79 13.81
CA ASP A 54 4.88 9.61 14.26
C ASP A 54 5.13 10.48 15.49
N VAL A 55 4.87 9.95 16.68
CA VAL A 55 5.00 10.71 17.93
C VAL A 55 6.42 11.28 18.14
N PRO A 56 7.53 10.58 17.83
CA PRO A 56 8.86 11.16 17.84
C PRO A 56 9.00 12.39 16.91
N ALA A 57 8.52 12.30 15.66
CA ALA A 57 8.56 13.43 14.72
C ALA A 57 7.72 14.60 15.23
N PHE A 58 6.51 14.35 15.71
CA PHE A 58 5.65 15.39 16.27
C PHE A 58 6.32 16.11 17.43
N LYS A 59 6.97 15.38 18.35
CA LYS A 59 7.74 15.99 19.46
C LYS A 59 8.90 16.84 18.96
N ARG A 60 9.67 16.36 17.95
CA ARG A 60 10.76 17.14 17.33
C ARG A 60 10.25 18.45 16.73
N LYS A 61 9.15 18.38 15.95
CA LYS A 61 8.53 19.60 15.37
C LYS A 61 8.14 20.62 16.44
N LEU A 62 7.52 20.20 17.52
CA LEU A 62 7.15 21.12 18.60
C LEU A 62 8.37 21.73 19.31
N SER A 63 9.43 20.94 19.51
CA SER A 63 10.66 21.43 20.15
C SER A 63 11.48 22.42 19.28
N ALA A 64 11.25 22.39 17.97
CA ALA A 64 11.92 23.29 17.02
C ALA A 64 11.21 24.65 16.85
N ILE A 65 10.00 24.81 17.42
CA ILE A 65 9.27 26.10 17.35
C ILE A 65 9.89 27.08 18.35
N GLU A 66 10.24 28.27 17.87
CA GLU A 66 10.72 29.36 18.73
C GLU A 66 9.62 29.82 19.71
N PRO A 67 9.95 30.03 21.00
CA PRO A 67 8.99 30.50 22.00
C PRO A 67 8.44 31.92 21.67
N PRO A 68 7.17 32.22 22.05
CA PRO A 68 6.24 31.36 22.81
C PRO A 68 5.45 30.42 21.93
N LEU A 69 5.41 29.11 22.27
CA LEU A 69 4.54 28.14 21.66
C LEU A 69 3.10 28.27 22.22
N ASP A 70 2.12 28.44 21.36
CA ASP A 70 0.70 28.39 21.74
C ASP A 70 0.25 26.91 21.90
N HIS A 71 0.36 26.39 23.08
CA HIS A 71 -0.04 25.02 23.41
C HIS A 71 -1.55 24.77 23.19
N ALA A 72 -2.39 25.79 23.36
CA ALA A 72 -3.83 25.64 23.15
C ALA A 72 -4.16 25.50 21.65
N LEU A 73 -3.47 26.28 20.82
CA LEU A 73 -3.56 26.15 19.35
C LEU A 73 -3.08 24.78 18.88
N VAL A 74 -1.88 24.36 19.34
CA VAL A 74 -1.34 23.04 18.99
C VAL A 74 -2.31 21.93 19.34
N LYS A 75 -2.83 21.93 20.57
CA LYS A 75 -3.78 20.91 21.02
C LYS A 75 -5.08 20.93 20.22
N ARG A 76 -5.56 22.10 19.84
CA ARG A 76 -6.79 22.24 19.04
C ARG A 76 -6.62 21.70 17.63
N GLU A 77 -5.49 22.01 16.97
CA GLU A 77 -5.26 21.64 15.55
C GLU A 77 -4.75 20.20 15.40
N TYR A 78 -3.79 19.80 16.24
CA TYR A 78 -3.06 18.55 16.08
C TYR A 78 -3.42 17.48 17.14
N GLY A 79 -4.13 17.89 18.21
CA GLY A 79 -4.47 17.00 19.31
C GLY A 79 -3.31 16.75 20.28
N SER A 80 -3.53 15.81 21.18
CA SER A 80 -2.51 15.26 22.06
C SER A 80 -1.71 14.17 21.34
N PHE A 81 -0.54 13.82 21.88
CA PHE A 81 0.25 12.71 21.32
C PHE A 81 -0.56 11.42 21.33
N GLY A 82 -0.64 10.78 20.15
CA GLY A 82 -1.42 9.56 19.93
C GLY A 82 -2.91 9.79 19.63
N GLU A 83 -3.45 11.02 19.70
CA GLU A 83 -4.87 11.29 19.47
C GLU A 83 -5.29 11.02 18.03
N ALA A 84 -4.44 11.38 17.04
CA ALA A 84 -4.69 11.07 15.63
C ALA A 84 -4.74 9.55 15.37
N ARG A 85 -3.85 8.78 16.00
CA ARG A 85 -3.86 7.32 15.94
C ARG A 85 -5.14 6.74 16.55
N ALA A 86 -5.50 7.20 17.76
CA ALA A 86 -6.70 6.75 18.43
C ALA A 86 -7.98 7.00 17.60
N LEU A 87 -8.01 8.08 16.79
CA LEU A 87 -9.11 8.35 15.87
C LEU A 87 -9.19 7.28 14.77
N LEU A 88 -8.07 6.92 14.15
CA LEU A 88 -8.02 5.92 13.07
C LEU A 88 -8.19 4.48 13.58
N GLU A 89 -7.89 4.21 14.85
CA GLU A 89 -8.07 2.92 15.52
C GLU A 89 -9.36 2.85 16.37
N SER A 90 -10.26 3.83 16.22
CA SER A 90 -11.53 3.87 16.94
C SER A 90 -12.44 2.69 16.58
N GLU A 91 -13.40 2.38 17.44
CA GLU A 91 -14.40 1.34 17.15
C GLU A 91 -15.22 1.65 15.89
N GLU A 92 -15.44 2.93 15.60
CA GLU A 92 -16.09 3.38 14.37
C GLU A 92 -15.24 3.05 13.13
N ALA A 93 -13.94 3.32 13.17
CA ALA A 93 -13.01 2.97 12.08
C ALA A 93 -12.94 1.45 11.87
N LYS A 94 -12.82 0.68 12.95
CA LYS A 94 -12.80 -0.79 12.90
C LYS A 94 -14.10 -1.37 12.36
N ALA A 95 -15.25 -0.85 12.79
CA ALA A 95 -16.56 -1.26 12.28
C ALA A 95 -16.73 -0.97 10.78
N ALA A 96 -16.05 0.05 10.26
CA ALA A 96 -16.00 0.36 8.84
C ALA A 96 -14.95 -0.48 8.07
N GLY A 97 -14.26 -1.41 8.74
CA GLY A 97 -13.22 -2.26 8.15
C GLY A 97 -11.89 -1.54 7.89
N ILE A 98 -11.64 -0.41 8.55
CA ILE A 98 -10.42 0.37 8.38
C ILE A 98 -9.36 -0.15 9.35
N HIS A 99 -8.17 -0.46 8.82
CA HIS A 99 -7.00 -0.92 9.54
C HIS A 99 -5.82 0.00 9.22
N LEU A 100 -5.36 0.77 10.23
CA LEU A 100 -4.10 1.48 10.15
C LEU A 100 -2.97 0.48 10.38
N LEU A 101 -2.06 0.37 9.42
CA LEU A 101 -0.93 -0.55 9.47
C LEU A 101 0.36 0.21 9.75
N ASP A 102 1.13 -0.29 10.70
CA ASP A 102 2.53 0.10 10.90
C ASP A 102 3.43 -0.68 9.93
N GLU A 103 4.75 -0.48 10.02
CA GLU A 103 5.68 -1.30 9.26
C GLU A 103 5.67 -2.75 9.75
N GLY A 104 5.48 -3.68 8.80
CA GLY A 104 5.45 -5.11 9.12
C GLY A 104 4.66 -5.92 8.11
N THR A 105 4.55 -7.22 8.39
CA THR A 105 3.80 -8.18 7.57
C THR A 105 2.52 -8.61 8.29
N TYR A 106 1.42 -8.58 7.56
CA TYR A 106 0.07 -8.89 8.04
C TYR A 106 -0.59 -9.95 7.15
N THR A 107 -1.46 -10.75 7.74
CA THR A 107 -2.25 -11.74 7.00
C THR A 107 -3.73 -11.53 7.29
N PHE A 108 -4.53 -11.43 6.22
CA PHE A 108 -5.96 -11.21 6.29
C PHE A 108 -6.71 -12.37 5.64
N GLN A 109 -7.79 -12.80 6.29
CA GLN A 109 -8.76 -13.72 5.70
C GLN A 109 -9.85 -12.88 5.03
N LEU A 110 -10.00 -13.04 3.72
CA LEU A 110 -10.99 -12.30 2.94
C LEU A 110 -12.35 -13.01 2.98
N ALA A 111 -13.42 -12.25 2.77
CA ALA A 111 -14.78 -12.76 2.76
C ALA A 111 -15.02 -13.83 1.68
N ASN A 112 -14.24 -13.82 0.60
CA ASN A 112 -14.28 -14.80 -0.48
C ASN A 112 -13.52 -16.12 -0.15
N GLY A 113 -12.96 -16.25 1.06
CA GLY A 113 -12.22 -17.41 1.55
C GLY A 113 -10.74 -17.44 1.14
N SER A 114 -10.24 -16.38 0.50
CA SER A 114 -8.81 -16.26 0.16
C SER A 114 -8.02 -15.69 1.32
N THR A 115 -6.73 -15.99 1.35
CA THR A 115 -5.77 -15.43 2.30
C THR A 115 -4.92 -14.39 1.58
N LEU A 116 -4.82 -13.17 2.14
CA LEU A 116 -4.01 -12.07 1.63
C LEU A 116 -2.86 -11.79 2.60
N THR A 117 -1.62 -11.90 2.13
CA THR A 117 -0.42 -11.52 2.87
C THR A 117 0.09 -10.17 2.39
N VAL A 118 0.18 -9.20 3.30
CA VAL A 118 0.53 -7.81 3.02
C VAL A 118 1.78 -7.42 3.81
N PHE A 119 2.74 -6.83 3.14
CA PHE A 119 3.79 -6.02 3.78
C PHE A 119 3.40 -4.54 3.70
N SER A 120 3.63 -3.78 4.76
CA SER A 120 3.38 -2.34 4.79
C SER A 120 4.54 -1.57 5.40
N SER A 121 4.78 -0.33 4.92
CA SER A 121 5.71 0.61 5.53
C SER A 121 5.38 2.06 5.17
N PRO A 122 5.32 2.98 6.16
CA PRO A 122 5.11 4.41 5.94
C PRO A 122 6.40 5.18 5.61
N TYR A 123 7.56 4.56 5.71
CA TYR A 123 8.85 5.26 5.70
C TYR A 123 9.24 5.80 4.32
N THR A 124 9.82 7.03 4.33
CA THR A 124 10.37 7.71 3.16
C THR A 124 11.80 8.17 3.39
N CYS A 125 12.61 8.08 2.34
CA CYS A 125 13.95 8.66 2.34
C CYS A 125 13.89 10.18 2.18
N SER A 126 14.52 10.95 3.06
CA SER A 126 14.53 12.41 2.98
C SER A 126 15.84 13.02 3.48
N LEU A 127 16.24 14.12 2.88
CA LEU A 127 17.36 14.95 3.35
C LEU A 127 16.98 15.81 4.56
N SER A 128 15.68 16.08 4.75
CA SER A 128 15.16 16.84 5.89
C SER A 128 14.43 15.91 6.87
N ALA A 129 14.49 16.25 8.17
CA ALA A 129 13.73 15.53 9.20
C ALA A 129 12.42 16.25 9.58
N ASP A 130 11.88 17.08 8.67
CA ASP A 130 10.78 18.01 8.98
C ASP A 130 9.40 17.33 8.99
N TRP A 131 9.29 16.13 8.46
CA TRP A 131 8.04 15.39 8.33
C TRP A 131 8.06 14.10 9.15
N GLY A 132 6.96 13.35 9.14
CA GLY A 132 6.86 12.05 9.79
C GLY A 132 7.50 10.92 8.99
N PHE A 133 7.80 9.80 9.65
CA PHE A 133 8.24 8.56 9.02
C PHE A 133 9.39 8.72 8.03
N GLN A 134 10.36 9.56 8.37
CA GLN A 134 11.51 9.84 7.51
C GLN A 134 12.79 9.20 8.05
N TYR A 135 13.60 8.67 7.13
CA TYR A 135 14.97 8.25 7.37
C TYR A 135 15.92 8.99 6.42
N ARG A 136 17.16 9.15 6.82
CA ARG A 136 18.16 9.86 6.00
C ARG A 136 18.75 8.95 4.92
N PRO A 137 19.22 9.50 3.78
CA PRO A 137 19.86 8.72 2.72
C PRO A 137 21.14 7.98 3.15
N ASP A 138 21.81 8.47 4.19
CA ASP A 138 23.00 7.85 4.81
C ASP A 138 22.65 6.80 5.87
N GLU A 139 21.38 6.68 6.24
CA GLU A 139 20.81 5.64 7.10
C GLU A 139 20.21 4.57 6.21
N GLU A 140 20.73 3.34 6.24
CA GLU A 140 20.08 2.24 5.53
C GLU A 140 18.80 1.83 6.27
N HIS A 141 17.66 2.05 5.63
CA HIS A 141 16.40 1.49 6.13
C HIS A 141 16.28 0.03 5.70
N GLU A 142 16.07 -0.84 6.68
CA GLU A 142 15.82 -2.26 6.44
C GLU A 142 14.34 -2.48 6.11
N TRP A 143 14.09 -3.17 5.00
CA TRP A 143 12.74 -3.51 4.57
C TRP A 143 12.49 -4.99 4.83
N PRO A 144 11.79 -5.39 5.90
CA PRO A 144 11.57 -6.80 6.24
C PRO A 144 10.50 -7.47 5.34
N LEU A 145 10.56 -7.15 4.04
CA LEU A 145 9.68 -7.71 3.02
C LEU A 145 10.12 -9.13 2.66
N GLN A 146 9.26 -10.12 2.90
CA GLN A 146 9.56 -11.53 2.72
C GLN A 146 8.96 -12.11 1.43
N PRO A 147 9.60 -13.13 0.82
CA PRO A 147 8.98 -13.95 -0.20
C PRO A 147 7.64 -14.54 0.30
N GLY A 148 6.66 -14.62 -0.59
CA GLY A 148 5.30 -15.04 -0.23
C GLY A 148 4.37 -13.89 0.19
N THR A 149 4.86 -12.64 0.18
CA THR A 149 4.02 -11.46 0.26
C THR A 149 3.24 -11.29 -1.05
N ASP A 150 1.92 -11.17 -0.97
CA ASP A 150 1.06 -10.94 -2.14
C ASP A 150 1.09 -9.48 -2.56
N VAL A 151 0.95 -8.57 -1.58
CA VAL A 151 0.89 -7.13 -1.80
C VAL A 151 1.87 -6.40 -0.89
N ALA A 152 2.74 -5.57 -1.45
CA ALA A 152 3.53 -4.60 -0.71
C ALA A 152 2.84 -3.23 -0.79
N ILE A 153 2.69 -2.56 0.35
CA ILE A 153 2.12 -1.21 0.48
C ILE A 153 3.20 -0.33 1.13
N THR A 154 3.76 0.61 0.39
CA THR A 154 4.73 1.56 0.95
C THR A 154 4.32 2.98 0.63
N HIS A 155 4.75 3.95 1.45
CA HIS A 155 4.55 5.34 1.06
C HIS A 155 5.58 5.75 0.01
N SER A 156 6.86 5.45 0.23
CA SER A 156 7.94 5.70 -0.73
C SER A 156 7.85 4.80 -1.96
N PRO A 157 8.17 5.31 -3.17
CA PRO A 157 8.38 4.48 -4.35
C PRO A 157 9.72 3.74 -4.28
N PRO A 158 9.88 2.60 -5.00
CA PRO A 158 11.15 1.96 -5.23
C PRO A 158 11.94 2.68 -6.33
N LEU A 159 13.27 2.74 -6.21
CA LEU A 159 14.12 3.39 -7.21
C LEU A 159 13.93 2.78 -8.61
N GLY A 160 13.68 3.61 -9.58
CA GLY A 160 13.65 3.23 -11.00
C GLY A 160 12.27 2.86 -11.52
N VAL A 161 11.23 2.83 -10.68
CA VAL A 161 9.87 2.49 -11.10
C VAL A 161 8.87 3.52 -10.58
N LEU A 162 8.31 4.33 -11.49
CA LEU A 162 7.31 5.35 -11.17
C LEU A 162 7.76 6.27 -10.01
N ASP A 163 9.00 6.78 -10.09
CA ASP A 163 9.70 7.49 -9.04
C ASP A 163 10.33 8.81 -9.51
N ARG A 164 9.90 9.35 -10.65
CA ARG A 164 10.40 10.62 -11.18
C ARG A 164 9.64 11.79 -10.60
N THR A 165 10.40 12.78 -10.14
CA THR A 165 9.92 14.09 -9.70
C THR A 165 9.79 15.05 -10.89
N ASP A 166 9.20 16.23 -10.70
CA ASP A 166 9.02 17.26 -11.73
C ASP A 166 10.33 17.69 -12.39
N ASP A 167 11.42 17.77 -11.64
CA ASP A 167 12.76 18.07 -12.16
C ASP A 167 13.41 16.88 -12.91
N GLY A 168 12.66 15.78 -13.09
CA GLY A 168 13.07 14.59 -13.81
C GLY A 168 14.03 13.66 -13.08
N LYS A 169 14.37 13.97 -11.82
CA LYS A 169 15.21 13.10 -10.98
C LYS A 169 14.43 11.88 -10.49
N ARG A 170 15.17 10.85 -10.14
CA ARG A 170 14.61 9.69 -9.45
C ARG A 170 14.76 9.88 -7.95
N ALA A 171 13.67 9.73 -7.22
CA ALA A 171 13.65 9.91 -5.78
C ALA A 171 13.19 8.65 -5.01
N GLY A 172 13.07 7.52 -5.71
CA GLY A 172 12.74 6.24 -5.09
C GLY A 172 13.88 5.65 -4.27
N SER A 173 13.54 4.76 -3.34
CA SER A 173 14.49 4.06 -2.46
C SER A 173 15.18 2.89 -3.17
N PRO A 174 16.53 2.86 -3.24
CA PRO A 174 17.27 1.73 -3.81
C PRO A 174 17.18 0.47 -2.93
N SER A 175 17.14 0.63 -1.59
CA SER A 175 16.99 -0.50 -0.66
C SER A 175 15.59 -1.12 -0.76
N LEU A 176 14.55 -0.31 -0.90
CA LEU A 176 13.20 -0.81 -1.15
C LEU A 176 13.11 -1.55 -2.49
N PHE A 177 13.72 -1.01 -3.55
CA PHE A 177 13.73 -1.71 -4.83
C PHE A 177 14.38 -3.10 -4.69
N ALA A 178 15.52 -3.20 -4.01
CA ALA A 178 16.20 -4.47 -3.80
C ALA A 178 15.35 -5.48 -3.00
N ALA A 179 14.66 -5.01 -1.96
CA ALA A 179 13.74 -5.84 -1.17
C ALA A 179 12.57 -6.36 -2.02
N VAL A 180 11.95 -5.49 -2.83
CA VAL A 180 10.84 -5.87 -3.72
C VAL A 180 11.32 -6.83 -4.81
N ALA A 181 12.50 -6.60 -5.40
CA ALA A 181 13.08 -7.49 -6.41
C ALA A 181 13.42 -8.89 -5.84
N SER A 182 13.74 -8.96 -4.55
CA SER A 182 14.01 -10.24 -3.85
C SER A 182 12.72 -10.96 -3.46
N ALA A 183 11.72 -10.25 -2.94
CA ALA A 183 10.47 -10.83 -2.48
C ALA A 183 9.47 -11.09 -3.61
N ARG A 184 9.48 -10.28 -4.67
CA ARG A 184 8.62 -10.36 -5.87
C ARG A 184 7.12 -10.48 -5.54
N PRO A 185 6.54 -9.53 -4.77
CA PRO A 185 5.10 -9.52 -4.53
C PRO A 185 4.33 -9.41 -5.85
N GLN A 186 3.09 -9.88 -5.89
CA GLN A 186 2.25 -9.72 -7.08
C GLN A 186 1.98 -8.25 -7.39
N VAL A 187 1.73 -7.44 -6.35
CA VAL A 187 1.46 -6.01 -6.46
C VAL A 187 2.33 -5.23 -5.48
N HIS A 188 2.87 -4.10 -5.92
CA HIS A 188 3.48 -3.10 -5.05
C HIS A 188 2.77 -1.76 -5.27
N CYS A 189 2.00 -1.33 -4.29
CA CYS A 189 1.30 -0.05 -4.27
C CYS A 189 2.09 0.97 -3.45
N PHE A 190 2.21 2.20 -3.95
CA PHE A 190 2.88 3.31 -3.26
C PHE A 190 2.30 4.65 -3.72
N GLY A 191 2.73 5.75 -3.09
CA GLY A 191 2.32 7.12 -3.39
C GLY A 191 3.49 8.09 -3.42
N HIS A 192 3.39 9.17 -2.64
CA HIS A 192 4.42 10.18 -2.36
C HIS A 192 4.82 11.05 -3.57
N ILE A 193 5.18 10.49 -4.70
CA ILE A 193 5.61 11.25 -5.89
C ILE A 193 4.43 11.36 -6.86
N HIS A 194 3.74 12.50 -6.81
CA HIS A 194 2.48 12.73 -7.53
C HIS A 194 2.67 12.72 -9.05
N GLU A 195 3.79 13.25 -9.53
CA GLU A 195 4.13 13.35 -10.96
C GLU A 195 4.36 11.99 -11.61
N SER A 196 4.61 10.98 -10.80
CA SER A 196 4.85 9.62 -11.25
C SER A 196 3.63 8.71 -11.15
N TRP A 197 2.42 9.27 -10.94
CA TRP A 197 1.19 8.48 -10.97
C TRP A 197 1.13 7.57 -12.19
N GLY A 198 0.79 6.30 -11.97
CA GLY A 198 0.75 5.33 -13.06
C GLY A 198 0.81 3.89 -12.59
N ALA A 199 0.77 2.98 -13.57
CA ALA A 199 0.97 1.55 -13.34
C ALA A 199 1.92 0.96 -14.38
N ARG A 200 2.81 0.07 -13.92
CA ARG A 200 3.77 -0.64 -14.73
C ARG A 200 3.83 -2.11 -14.32
N LYS A 201 3.58 -3.02 -15.25
CA LYS A 201 3.82 -4.45 -15.08
C LYS A 201 5.29 -4.76 -15.43
N VAL A 202 6.03 -5.22 -14.43
CA VAL A 202 7.44 -5.58 -14.54
C VAL A 202 7.57 -7.09 -14.63
N HIS A 203 8.40 -7.55 -15.57
CA HIS A 203 8.93 -8.90 -15.61
C HIS A 203 10.30 -8.92 -14.95
N TRP A 204 10.49 -9.85 -14.02
CA TRP A 204 11.79 -10.07 -13.39
C TRP A 204 12.67 -10.96 -14.27
N ARG A 205 13.96 -10.64 -14.33
CA ARG A 205 14.95 -11.56 -14.89
C ARG A 205 15.08 -12.78 -13.98
N GLU A 206 15.33 -13.94 -14.59
CA GLU A 206 15.52 -15.20 -13.83
C GLU A 206 16.83 -15.18 -13.04
N GLU A 207 17.89 -14.66 -13.64
CA GLU A 207 19.21 -14.53 -13.02
C GLU A 207 19.56 -13.04 -12.86
N VAL A 208 19.99 -12.67 -11.65
CA VAL A 208 20.62 -11.37 -11.40
C VAL A 208 22.11 -11.57 -11.64
N ALA A 209 22.67 -10.89 -12.64
CA ALA A 209 24.10 -10.97 -12.93
C ALA A 209 24.93 -10.57 -11.69
N ASP A 210 25.96 -11.33 -11.40
CA ASP A 210 27.07 -11.01 -10.49
C ASP A 210 26.83 -10.95 -8.98
N GLY A 211 25.77 -11.55 -8.42
CA GLY A 211 25.60 -11.67 -6.96
C GLY A 211 25.56 -10.34 -6.19
N GLY A 212 25.42 -9.21 -6.89
CA GLY A 212 25.30 -7.88 -6.31
C GLY A 212 23.88 -7.58 -5.85
N ARG A 213 23.71 -6.46 -5.14
CA ARG A 213 22.41 -5.96 -4.72
C ARG A 213 21.50 -5.73 -5.96
N PRO A 214 20.26 -6.22 -5.97
CA PRO A 214 19.35 -6.00 -7.08
C PRO A 214 19.12 -4.51 -7.38
N THR A 215 19.20 -4.16 -8.67
CA THR A 215 18.90 -2.80 -9.17
C THR A 215 17.88 -2.88 -10.29
N HIS A 216 17.18 -1.78 -10.58
CA HIS A 216 16.22 -1.73 -11.68
C HIS A 216 16.87 -1.97 -13.06
N PHE A 217 18.18 -1.79 -13.19
CA PHE A 217 18.92 -2.10 -14.41
C PHE A 217 19.23 -3.60 -14.55
N THR A 218 19.56 -4.27 -13.43
CA THR A 218 20.01 -5.66 -13.44
C THR A 218 18.85 -6.65 -13.30
N SER A 219 17.75 -6.27 -12.62
CA SER A 219 16.68 -7.20 -12.25
C SER A 219 15.44 -7.12 -13.13
N ILE A 220 15.22 -5.99 -13.83
CA ILE A 220 14.05 -5.82 -14.69
C ILE A 220 14.37 -6.23 -16.14
N ASP A 221 13.55 -7.12 -16.69
CA ASP A 221 13.47 -7.37 -18.12
C ASP A 221 12.59 -6.30 -18.77
N ASN A 222 13.23 -5.26 -19.34
CA ASN A 222 12.51 -4.13 -19.93
C ASN A 222 11.78 -4.49 -21.21
N ASP A 223 12.25 -5.48 -21.97
CA ASP A 223 11.66 -5.88 -23.23
C ASP A 223 10.31 -6.60 -23.02
N ARG A 224 10.19 -7.31 -21.89
CA ARG A 224 8.96 -7.99 -21.48
C ARG A 224 8.06 -7.14 -20.57
N SER A 225 8.60 -6.05 -19.99
CA SER A 225 7.88 -5.15 -19.09
C SER A 225 7.09 -4.11 -19.88
N ARG A 226 5.94 -3.66 -19.33
CA ARG A 226 5.11 -2.66 -20.00
C ARG A 226 4.53 -1.63 -19.04
N VAL A 227 4.44 -0.40 -19.51
CA VAL A 227 3.64 0.65 -18.88
C VAL A 227 2.17 0.41 -19.21
N ILE A 228 1.33 0.30 -18.20
CA ILE A 228 -0.13 0.18 -18.34
C ILE A 228 -0.72 1.55 -18.60
N GLU A 229 -0.44 2.51 -17.69
CA GLU A 229 -0.84 3.90 -17.80
C GLU A 229 0.12 4.80 -17.03
N ASN A 230 0.17 6.07 -17.40
CA ASN A 230 0.89 7.12 -16.70
C ASN A 230 0.37 8.52 -17.08
N LEU A 231 0.82 9.56 -16.38
CA LEU A 231 0.38 10.93 -16.66
C LEU A 231 0.63 11.38 -18.10
N ALA A 232 1.75 11.00 -18.72
CA ALA A 232 2.05 11.40 -20.10
C ALA A 232 0.99 10.92 -21.10
N ARG A 233 0.29 9.82 -20.80
CA ARG A 233 -0.75 9.23 -21.64
C ARG A 233 -2.15 9.80 -21.42
N VAL A 234 -2.34 10.56 -20.33
CA VAL A 234 -3.64 11.16 -19.98
C VAL A 234 -3.58 12.68 -19.90
N THR A 235 -2.41 13.30 -19.73
CA THR A 235 -2.29 14.76 -19.70
C THR A 235 -2.21 15.32 -21.11
N VAL A 236 -3.19 16.12 -21.50
CA VAL A 236 -3.21 16.82 -22.80
C VAL A 236 -2.18 17.92 -22.79
N LYS A 237 -1.31 17.97 -23.79
CA LYS A 237 -0.27 18.98 -23.97
C LYS A 237 -0.53 19.85 -25.19
N ALA A 238 -0.05 21.07 -25.18
CA ALA A 238 -0.16 21.99 -26.35
C ALA A 238 0.52 21.44 -27.61
N THR A 239 1.52 20.56 -27.45
CA THR A 239 2.27 19.92 -28.52
C THR A 239 1.61 18.65 -29.08
N ASP A 240 0.51 18.19 -28.48
CA ASP A 240 -0.19 16.98 -28.96
C ASP A 240 -0.82 17.19 -30.33
N THR A 241 -0.74 16.17 -31.16
CA THR A 241 -1.53 16.13 -32.43
C THR A 241 -3.01 16.02 -32.12
N ALA A 242 -3.87 16.33 -33.08
CA ALA A 242 -5.31 16.18 -32.93
C ALA A 242 -5.73 14.72 -32.62
N GLU A 243 -4.99 13.74 -33.10
CA GLU A 243 -5.21 12.32 -32.84
C GLU A 243 -4.83 11.98 -31.40
N THR A 244 -3.61 12.30 -30.99
CA THR A 244 -3.11 12.08 -29.61
C THR A 244 -4.00 12.76 -28.58
N LYS A 245 -4.44 14.00 -28.85
CA LYS A 245 -5.38 14.70 -27.97
C LYS A 245 -6.68 13.94 -27.79
N ARG A 246 -7.26 13.45 -28.89
CA ARG A 246 -8.50 12.68 -28.90
C ARG A 246 -8.38 11.37 -28.13
N GLU A 247 -7.25 10.66 -28.28
CA GLU A 247 -6.96 9.44 -27.53
C GLU A 247 -6.91 9.71 -26.00
N LYS A 248 -6.19 10.77 -25.60
CA LYS A 248 -6.10 11.18 -24.18
C LYS A 248 -7.47 11.55 -23.61
N GLU A 249 -8.24 12.37 -24.31
CA GLU A 249 -9.59 12.76 -23.92
C GLU A 249 -10.53 11.56 -23.79
N THR A 250 -10.41 10.57 -24.67
CA THR A 250 -11.18 9.33 -24.62
C THR A 250 -10.84 8.53 -23.35
N ARG A 251 -9.55 8.41 -23.00
CA ARG A 251 -9.11 7.74 -21.76
C ARG A 251 -9.65 8.46 -20.52
N ILE A 252 -9.47 9.78 -20.44
CA ILE A 252 -9.97 10.59 -19.32
C ILE A 252 -11.49 10.42 -19.17
N THR A 253 -12.23 10.47 -20.28
CA THR A 253 -13.69 10.27 -20.27
C THR A 253 -14.06 8.90 -19.70
N ALA A 254 -13.35 7.85 -20.12
CA ALA A 254 -13.58 6.50 -19.59
C ALA A 254 -13.28 6.40 -18.10
N TYR A 255 -12.14 6.95 -17.64
CA TYR A 255 -11.78 6.93 -16.22
C TYR A 255 -12.74 7.76 -15.36
N THR A 256 -13.19 8.90 -15.86
CA THR A 256 -14.21 9.72 -15.20
C THR A 256 -15.54 8.95 -15.06
N ALA A 257 -15.97 8.28 -16.11
CA ALA A 257 -17.21 7.49 -16.10
C ALA A 257 -17.14 6.30 -15.14
N ASN A 258 -15.97 5.62 -15.09
CA ASN A 258 -15.75 4.47 -14.22
C ASN A 258 -15.40 4.85 -12.78
N GLY A 259 -14.86 6.05 -12.56
CA GLY A 259 -14.33 6.50 -11.26
C GLY A 259 -12.98 5.87 -10.90
N HIS A 260 -12.34 5.14 -11.82
CA HIS A 260 -11.04 4.49 -11.60
C HIS A 260 -10.32 4.19 -12.92
N CYS A 261 -9.00 3.99 -12.85
CA CYS A 261 -8.21 3.30 -13.86
C CYS A 261 -8.19 1.81 -13.55
N SER A 262 -8.26 0.96 -14.57
CA SER A 262 -8.18 -0.48 -14.40
C SER A 262 -6.82 -1.00 -14.83
N ALA A 263 -6.18 -1.76 -13.97
CA ALA A 263 -5.09 -2.68 -14.30
C ALA A 263 -5.59 -4.14 -14.35
N ALA A 264 -6.92 -4.32 -14.24
CA ALA A 264 -7.63 -5.58 -14.40
C ALA A 264 -7.86 -5.93 -15.88
N GLY A 265 -8.17 -7.18 -16.16
CA GLY A 265 -8.59 -7.63 -17.49
C GLY A 265 -7.43 -7.91 -18.46
N GLY A 266 -7.00 -9.17 -18.55
CA GLY A 266 -5.97 -9.65 -19.47
C GLY A 266 -4.53 -9.34 -19.02
N HIS A 267 -4.36 -9.06 -17.73
CA HIS A 267 -3.08 -8.74 -17.12
C HIS A 267 -2.75 -9.68 -15.98
N ASP A 268 -3.07 -10.96 -16.12
CA ASP A 268 -2.71 -11.98 -15.14
C ASP A 268 -1.26 -11.80 -14.70
N ILE A 269 -1.09 -11.61 -13.38
CA ILE A 269 0.23 -11.42 -12.79
C ILE A 269 0.77 -12.81 -12.44
N GLN A 270 1.87 -13.19 -13.09
CA GLN A 270 2.55 -14.43 -12.76
C GLN A 270 3.34 -14.25 -11.46
N ALA A 271 2.83 -14.84 -10.38
CA ALA A 271 3.48 -14.76 -9.07
C ALA A 271 4.96 -15.20 -9.14
N GLY A 272 5.85 -14.44 -8.50
CA GLY A 272 7.29 -14.67 -8.50
C GLY A 272 8.03 -14.29 -9.80
N ALA A 273 7.34 -14.21 -10.96
CA ALA A 273 7.93 -13.80 -12.24
C ALA A 273 7.61 -12.35 -12.61
N GLN A 274 6.52 -11.81 -12.07
CA GLN A 274 6.05 -10.46 -12.38
C GLN A 274 5.63 -9.73 -11.11
N THR A 275 5.74 -8.41 -11.14
CA THR A 275 5.14 -7.50 -10.16
C THR A 275 4.44 -6.36 -10.88
N LEU A 276 3.22 -6.06 -10.49
CA LEU A 276 2.50 -4.87 -10.89
C LEU A 276 2.84 -3.75 -9.92
N PHE A 277 3.57 -2.75 -10.38
CA PHE A 277 3.85 -1.53 -9.64
C PHE A 277 2.79 -0.49 -9.91
N ILE A 278 2.28 0.14 -8.85
CA ILE A 278 1.24 1.16 -8.91
C ILE A 278 1.67 2.35 -8.05
N ASN A 279 1.93 3.48 -8.68
CA ASN A 279 1.93 4.75 -7.99
C ASN A 279 0.48 5.25 -7.96
N ALA A 280 -0.12 5.20 -6.77
CA ALA A 280 -1.53 5.48 -6.54
C ALA A 280 -1.79 6.90 -6.00
N ALA A 281 -0.86 7.84 -6.17
CA ALA A 281 -1.04 9.22 -5.77
C ALA A 281 -2.26 9.82 -6.52
N ILE A 282 -3.35 10.09 -5.80
CA ILE A 282 -4.61 10.59 -6.39
C ILE A 282 -4.72 12.11 -6.44
N GLU A 283 -3.84 12.82 -5.76
CA GLU A 283 -3.72 14.26 -5.84
C GLU A 283 -2.74 14.65 -6.93
N GLY A 284 -3.17 15.51 -7.85
CA GLY A 284 -2.32 15.97 -8.94
C GLY A 284 -1.25 16.95 -8.46
N SER A 285 -0.16 17.05 -9.20
CA SER A 285 0.92 18.03 -8.96
C SER A 285 0.52 19.48 -9.25
N GLU A 286 -0.58 19.70 -9.96
CA GLU A 286 -1.13 21.02 -10.27
C GLU A 286 -2.47 21.24 -9.58
N GLU A 287 -2.77 22.48 -9.18
CA GLU A 287 -4.01 22.83 -8.50
C GLU A 287 -5.25 22.43 -9.35
N GLY A 288 -6.11 21.62 -8.76
CA GLY A 288 -7.32 21.12 -9.41
C GLY A 288 -7.13 19.88 -10.31
N MET A 289 -5.90 19.41 -10.53
CA MET A 289 -5.62 18.20 -11.25
C MET A 289 -5.77 17.00 -10.30
N GLN A 290 -6.65 16.07 -10.65
CA GLN A 290 -6.89 14.87 -9.87
C GLN A 290 -6.56 13.64 -10.69
N GLN A 291 -5.87 12.70 -10.05
CA GLN A 291 -5.53 11.40 -10.62
C GLN A 291 -6.54 10.36 -10.13
N TYR A 292 -6.75 9.32 -10.93
CA TYR A 292 -7.77 8.32 -10.63
C TYR A 292 -7.20 7.20 -9.74
N PRO A 293 -8.01 6.64 -8.82
CA PRO A 293 -7.64 5.42 -8.11
C PRO A 293 -7.51 4.24 -9.09
N TRP A 294 -6.84 3.19 -8.65
CA TRP A 294 -6.60 1.98 -9.42
C TRP A 294 -7.50 0.84 -8.97
N LEU A 295 -8.04 0.08 -9.93
CA LEU A 295 -8.68 -1.21 -9.70
C LEU A 295 -7.78 -2.32 -10.25
N VAL A 296 -7.50 -3.33 -9.43
CA VAL A 296 -6.60 -4.44 -9.75
C VAL A 296 -7.25 -5.75 -9.33
N ASP A 297 -7.13 -6.77 -10.19
CA ASP A 297 -7.47 -8.15 -9.84
C ASP A 297 -6.17 -8.94 -9.63
N ILE A 298 -6.10 -9.72 -8.55
CA ILE A 298 -5.00 -10.64 -8.27
C ILE A 298 -5.55 -12.02 -7.90
N GLU A 299 -4.79 -13.06 -8.21
CA GLU A 299 -5.09 -14.40 -7.78
C GLU A 299 -4.47 -14.67 -6.41
N LEU A 300 -5.28 -15.12 -5.47
CA LEU A 300 -4.84 -15.44 -4.11
C LEU A 300 -5.13 -16.92 -3.79
N PRO A 301 -4.28 -17.54 -2.94
CA PRO A 301 -4.53 -18.89 -2.47
C PRO A 301 -5.82 -18.94 -1.63
N ARG A 302 -6.67 -19.93 -1.91
CA ARG A 302 -7.83 -20.20 -1.06
C ARG A 302 -7.42 -21.10 0.09
N THR A 303 -7.84 -20.76 1.30
CA THR A 303 -7.72 -21.65 2.44
C THR A 303 -8.66 -22.83 2.21
N VAL A 304 -8.11 -24.02 1.92
CA VAL A 304 -8.88 -25.24 1.91
C VAL A 304 -9.20 -25.53 3.38
N VAL A 305 -10.41 -25.20 3.83
CA VAL A 305 -10.93 -25.73 5.09
C VAL A 305 -11.13 -27.22 4.87
N THR A 306 -10.12 -28.02 5.18
CA THR A 306 -10.29 -29.45 5.32
C THR A 306 -11.26 -29.65 6.48
N SER A 307 -12.53 -29.91 6.16
CA SER A 307 -13.47 -30.45 7.15
C SER A 307 -12.85 -31.75 7.67
N VAL A 308 -12.34 -31.70 8.89
CA VAL A 308 -11.98 -32.89 9.62
C VAL A 308 -13.28 -33.65 9.80
N SER A 309 -13.54 -34.64 8.93
CA SER A 309 -14.66 -35.55 9.10
C SER A 309 -14.43 -36.26 10.41
N ASP A 310 -15.34 -36.09 11.35
CA ASP A 310 -15.50 -36.91 12.55
C ASP A 310 -15.68 -38.39 12.15
N LYS A 311 -14.61 -39.08 11.91
CA LYS A 311 -14.55 -40.55 11.83
C LYS A 311 -13.28 -40.98 12.51
N GLU A 312 -13.45 -41.23 13.82
CA GLU A 312 -12.94 -42.40 14.53
C GLU A 312 -13.16 -42.19 16.04
N ARG A 313 -14.33 -42.60 16.51
CA ARG A 313 -14.49 -42.93 17.92
C ARG A 313 -13.74 -44.25 18.15
N PRO A 314 -12.74 -44.34 19.01
CA PRO A 314 -12.16 -45.62 19.37
C PRO A 314 -13.21 -46.43 20.14
N SER A 315 -13.56 -47.63 19.60
CA SER A 315 -14.42 -48.60 20.25
C SER A 315 -13.81 -49.03 21.58
N LYS A 316 -14.52 -48.78 22.69
CA LYS A 316 -14.18 -49.32 24.01
C LYS A 316 -14.27 -50.84 23.97
N LYS A 317 -13.12 -51.53 23.86
CA LYS A 317 -13.03 -52.97 24.17
C LYS A 317 -13.26 -53.16 25.68
N ARG A 318 -14.41 -53.76 26.03
CA ARG A 318 -14.68 -54.31 27.35
C ARG A 318 -13.67 -55.41 27.63
N LYS A 319 -12.77 -55.24 28.59
CA LYS A 319 -12.03 -56.35 29.22
C LYS A 319 -12.97 -57.05 30.19
N ARG A 320 -13.27 -58.32 29.91
CA ARG A 320 -13.87 -59.28 30.84
C ARG A 320 -12.88 -59.57 31.97
N ALA A 321 -13.33 -59.38 33.22
CA ALA A 321 -12.67 -59.89 34.40
C ALA A 321 -12.78 -61.38 34.41
N SER A 322 -11.69 -62.10 34.57
CA SER A 322 -11.67 -63.49 35.01
C SER A 322 -11.13 -63.51 36.43
N GLU A 323 -12.02 -63.84 37.36
CA GLU A 323 -11.64 -64.30 38.69
C GLU A 323 -10.77 -65.53 38.63
N ARG A 324 -9.68 -65.59 39.35
CA ARG A 324 -9.16 -66.76 39.99
C ARG A 324 -8.51 -66.44 41.33
N SER A 325 -9.15 -67.03 42.36
CA SER A 325 -8.75 -67.22 43.71
C SER A 325 -7.43 -68.02 43.82
N LEU A 326 -6.62 -67.74 44.88
CA LEU A 326 -6.04 -68.72 45.85
C LEU A 326 -4.91 -67.99 46.65
N VAL A 327 -5.15 -67.80 47.95
CA VAL A 327 -4.64 -68.52 49.10
C VAL A 327 -3.08 -68.54 49.20
N ARG A 328 -2.44 -67.78 49.99
CA ARG A 328 -1.83 -67.91 51.31
C ARG A 328 -1.22 -66.61 51.76
#